data_6cf5430229ae62c5c23a25ec3a16be8c
#
_entry.id   6cf5430229ae62c5c23a25ec3a16be8c
#
_cell.length_a   1.000
_cell.length_b   1.000
_cell.length_c   1.000
_cell.angle_alpha   90.00
_cell.angle_beta   90.00
_cell.angle_gamma   90.00
#
_symmetry.space_group_name_H-M   'P 1'
#
loop_
_entity.id
_entity.type
_entity.pdbx_description
1 polymer ?
#
loop_
_entity_poly.entity_id
_entity_poly.type
_entity_poly.pdbx_seq_one_letter_code
_entity_poly.pdbx_strand_id
1 'polypeptide(L)'
;EYFDPMVRGIARVVDSLADYKVSAVYKSYEKFDDDETVAECLEYFISEDVSGILLGPFHHIGAYSSVMTALKKHQIPVVLVLSDLEQTQRLACISVDARLSGKTAAELASLVMKPHEAAAVFVGNKDVTEHRTKAESFCGRMQELNCKTIGVFETQDESELAYQLTVSTLKQYPQLRLIYVATGNSVAVCRAICDHGKQEEVQVIATDLLGGLQNYIKQGIVIGALDQHLEEQGAVAVTTLYQYLTEGTLESSEIKIAPSVLLQSGMLEQFDTHE
;
A
#
# COMPACT_ATOMS: atom_id res chain seq x y z
N GLU A 1 2.59 11.81 5.79
CA GLU A 1 3.44 11.76 4.57
C GLU A 1 3.02 10.64 3.60
N TYR A 2 2.87 9.38 4.04
CA TYR A 2 2.50 8.27 3.14
C TYR A 2 1.15 8.50 2.44
N PHE A 3 0.16 9.03 3.14
CA PHE A 3 -1.19 9.27 2.61
C PHE A 3 -1.39 10.62 1.94
N ASP A 4 -0.40 11.52 1.94
CA ASP A 4 -0.53 12.85 1.36
C ASP A 4 -0.96 12.82 -0.13
N PRO A 5 -0.46 11.90 -0.98
CA PRO A 5 -0.94 11.78 -2.35
C PRO A 5 -2.43 11.45 -2.43
N MET A 6 -2.91 10.53 -1.59
CA MET A 6 -4.33 10.17 -1.54
C MET A 6 -5.19 11.36 -1.10
N VAL A 7 -4.77 12.09 -0.06
CA VAL A 7 -5.46 13.30 0.40
C VAL A 7 -5.51 14.35 -0.70
N ARG A 8 -4.43 14.54 -1.48
CA ARG A 8 -4.44 15.44 -2.65
C ARG A 8 -5.45 15.00 -3.71
N GLY A 9 -5.53 13.71 -4.01
CA GLY A 9 -6.51 13.18 -4.96
C GLY A 9 -7.95 13.41 -4.50
N ILE A 10 -8.23 13.18 -3.22
CA ILE A 10 -9.51 13.48 -2.59
C ILE A 10 -9.82 14.97 -2.69
N ALA A 11 -8.91 15.83 -2.25
CA ALA A 11 -9.10 17.28 -2.23
C ALA A 11 -9.38 17.82 -3.63
N ARG A 12 -8.62 17.39 -4.64
CA ARG A 12 -8.81 17.80 -6.04
C ARG A 12 -10.24 17.54 -6.55
N VAL A 13 -10.80 16.36 -6.25
CA VAL A 13 -12.16 16.04 -6.68
C VAL A 13 -13.19 16.83 -5.86
N VAL A 14 -13.01 16.92 -4.54
CA VAL A 14 -13.90 17.71 -3.66
C VAL A 14 -13.92 19.17 -4.10
N ASP A 15 -12.79 19.77 -4.42
CA ASP A 15 -12.70 21.16 -4.91
C ASP A 15 -13.44 21.34 -6.25
N SER A 16 -13.37 20.35 -7.14
CA SER A 16 -14.13 20.38 -8.41
C SER A 16 -15.64 20.27 -8.22
N LEU A 17 -16.08 19.80 -7.06
CA LEU A 17 -17.50 19.63 -6.68
C LEU A 17 -17.98 20.75 -5.73
N ALA A 18 -17.21 21.80 -5.51
CA ALA A 18 -17.53 22.90 -4.58
C ALA A 18 -18.89 23.57 -4.90
N ASP A 19 -19.20 23.75 -6.18
CA ASP A 19 -20.48 24.32 -6.61
C ASP A 19 -21.70 23.47 -6.21
N TYR A 20 -21.49 22.17 -5.99
CA TYR A 20 -22.47 21.22 -5.50
C TYR A 20 -22.49 21.09 -3.98
N LYS A 21 -21.75 21.99 -3.27
CA LYS A 21 -21.63 22.02 -1.80
C LYS A 21 -21.06 20.72 -1.20
N VAL A 22 -20.20 20.05 -1.92
CA VAL A 22 -19.44 18.91 -1.41
C VAL A 22 -18.29 19.44 -0.58
N SER A 23 -18.07 18.86 0.59
CA SER A 23 -16.92 19.12 1.45
C SER A 23 -16.41 17.82 2.09
N ALA A 24 -15.18 17.80 2.51
CA ALA A 24 -14.57 16.65 3.19
C ALA A 24 -14.06 17.03 4.57
N VAL A 25 -14.27 16.14 5.53
CA VAL A 25 -13.68 16.21 6.88
C VAL A 25 -12.77 15.01 7.07
N TYR A 26 -11.58 15.26 7.60
CA TYR A 26 -10.55 14.24 7.74
C TYR A 26 -10.33 13.88 9.21
N LYS A 27 -10.17 12.60 9.47
CA LYS A 27 -9.69 12.05 10.73
C LYS A 27 -8.56 11.07 10.45
N SER A 28 -7.55 11.10 11.28
CA SER A 28 -6.42 10.17 11.21
C SER A 28 -6.23 9.46 12.55
N TYR A 29 -5.72 8.27 12.50
CA TYR A 29 -5.25 7.51 13.66
C TYR A 29 -3.83 7.00 13.37
N GLU A 30 -2.98 7.04 14.40
CA GLU A 30 -1.55 6.76 14.23
C GLU A 30 -1.16 5.34 14.64
N LYS A 31 -2.00 4.66 15.43
CA LYS A 31 -1.72 3.32 15.93
C LYS A 31 -2.59 2.28 15.25
N PHE A 32 -1.94 1.36 14.63
CA PHE A 32 -2.59 0.30 13.85
C PHE A 32 -3.44 -0.68 14.70
N ASP A 33 -3.20 -0.79 16.00
CA ASP A 33 -3.90 -1.73 16.89
C ASP A 33 -4.93 -1.04 17.79
N ASP A 34 -5.25 0.23 17.55
CA ASP A 34 -6.16 0.99 18.38
C ASP A 34 -7.58 1.00 17.80
N ASP A 35 -8.31 -0.09 18.08
CA ASP A 35 -9.71 -0.25 17.69
C ASP A 35 -10.60 0.86 18.28
N GLU A 36 -10.24 1.40 19.44
CA GLU A 36 -11.00 2.44 20.13
C GLU A 36 -10.91 3.76 19.36
N THR A 37 -9.71 4.16 18.94
CA THR A 37 -9.51 5.39 18.14
C THR A 37 -10.25 5.32 16.79
N VAL A 38 -10.24 4.16 16.13
CA VAL A 38 -11.01 3.98 14.89
C VAL A 38 -12.50 4.10 15.14
N ALA A 39 -13.01 3.48 16.22
CA ALA A 39 -14.40 3.57 16.61
C ALA A 39 -14.80 5.03 16.91
N GLU A 40 -13.99 5.76 17.68
CA GLU A 40 -14.23 7.19 17.99
C GLU A 40 -14.27 8.06 16.72
N CYS A 41 -13.36 7.84 15.77
CA CYS A 41 -13.37 8.57 14.50
C CYS A 41 -14.68 8.35 13.72
N LEU A 42 -15.19 7.12 13.73
CA LEU A 42 -16.40 6.78 12.98
C LEU A 42 -17.68 7.22 13.72
N GLU A 43 -17.70 7.18 15.06
CA GLU A 43 -18.77 7.78 15.86
C GLU A 43 -18.84 9.30 15.65
N TYR A 44 -17.69 9.97 15.54
CA TYR A 44 -17.62 11.39 15.18
C TYR A 44 -18.32 11.65 13.84
N PHE A 45 -18.00 10.88 12.78
CA PHE A 45 -18.65 11.06 11.48
C PHE A 45 -20.15 10.79 11.50
N ILE A 46 -20.60 9.82 12.30
CA ILE A 46 -22.05 9.58 12.52
C ILE A 46 -22.69 10.81 13.18
N SER A 47 -22.02 11.42 14.18
CA SER A 47 -22.54 12.60 14.88
C SER A 47 -22.58 13.86 14.00
N GLU A 48 -21.69 13.97 13.02
CA GLU A 48 -21.65 15.06 12.03
C GLU A 48 -22.63 14.86 10.86
N ASP A 49 -23.41 13.79 10.87
CA ASP A 49 -24.40 13.46 9.84
C ASP A 49 -23.79 13.45 8.42
N VAL A 50 -22.59 12.87 8.27
CA VAL A 50 -21.91 12.81 6.97
C VAL A 50 -22.68 11.95 5.98
N SER A 51 -22.67 12.34 4.71
CA SER A 51 -23.38 11.62 3.64
C SER A 51 -22.73 10.30 3.25
N GLY A 52 -21.42 10.13 3.52
CA GLY A 52 -20.68 8.92 3.22
C GLY A 52 -19.26 8.98 3.76
N ILE A 53 -18.55 7.86 3.78
CA ILE A 53 -17.22 7.73 4.38
C ILE A 53 -16.27 7.05 3.39
N LEU A 54 -15.04 7.60 3.27
CA LEU A 54 -13.90 6.91 2.72
C LEU A 54 -13.06 6.38 3.89
N LEU A 55 -12.76 5.09 3.89
CA LEU A 55 -12.04 4.43 4.98
C LEU A 55 -10.86 3.64 4.42
N GLY A 56 -9.65 3.94 4.90
CA GLY A 56 -8.46 3.15 4.65
C GLY A 56 -8.21 2.17 5.81
N PRO A 57 -8.66 0.91 5.72
CA PRO A 57 -8.48 -0.05 6.79
C PRO A 57 -7.05 -0.58 6.82
N PHE A 58 -6.47 -0.71 8.02
CA PHE A 58 -5.10 -1.20 8.20
C PHE A 58 -5.02 -2.57 8.88
N HIS A 59 -6.09 -3.05 9.53
CA HIS A 59 -6.04 -4.29 10.30
C HIS A 59 -7.34 -5.08 10.33
N HIS A 60 -7.41 -5.97 11.30
CA HIS A 60 -8.37 -7.04 11.50
C HIS A 60 -9.82 -6.65 11.31
N ILE A 61 -10.57 -7.52 10.66
CA ILE A 61 -12.02 -7.42 10.48
C ILE A 61 -12.74 -7.16 11.82
N GLY A 62 -12.20 -7.70 12.93
CA GLY A 62 -12.78 -7.54 14.27
C GLY A 62 -12.96 -6.09 14.71
N ALA A 63 -11.94 -5.26 14.48
CA ALA A 63 -11.94 -3.84 14.80
C ALA A 63 -13.05 -3.06 14.11
N TYR A 64 -13.33 -3.41 12.86
CA TYR A 64 -14.25 -2.67 12.01
C TYR A 64 -15.68 -3.22 12.02
N SER A 65 -15.93 -4.44 12.50
CA SER A 65 -17.22 -5.11 12.35
C SER A 65 -18.36 -4.40 13.11
N SER A 66 -18.12 -3.93 14.33
CA SER A 66 -19.07 -3.15 15.11
C SER A 66 -19.39 -1.81 14.45
N VAL A 67 -18.36 -1.15 13.97
CA VAL A 67 -18.45 0.15 13.30
C VAL A 67 -19.16 0.04 11.97
N MET A 68 -18.81 -0.94 11.12
CA MET A 68 -19.52 -1.17 9.86
C MET A 68 -21.01 -1.50 10.09
N THR A 69 -21.32 -2.18 11.18
CA THR A 69 -22.71 -2.42 11.59
C THR A 69 -23.43 -1.12 11.99
N ALA A 70 -22.77 -0.22 12.73
CA ALA A 70 -23.29 1.08 13.09
C ALA A 70 -23.54 1.96 11.86
N LEU A 71 -22.57 2.04 10.95
CA LEU A 71 -22.68 2.81 9.71
C LEU A 71 -23.86 2.32 8.83
N LYS A 72 -24.03 1.01 8.73
CA LYS A 72 -25.18 0.42 8.05
C LYS A 72 -26.51 0.83 8.70
N LYS A 73 -26.60 0.79 10.03
CA LYS A 73 -27.80 1.22 10.77
C LYS A 73 -28.15 2.67 10.48
N HIS A 74 -27.14 3.54 10.31
CA HIS A 74 -27.31 4.94 9.95
C HIS A 74 -27.43 5.18 8.43
N GLN A 75 -27.40 4.11 7.62
CA GLN A 75 -27.47 4.17 6.15
C GLN A 75 -26.34 5.00 5.51
N ILE A 76 -25.18 5.08 6.15
CA ILE A 76 -24.00 5.79 5.65
C ILE A 76 -23.19 4.83 4.76
N PRO A 77 -23.07 5.08 3.45
CA PRO A 77 -22.25 4.26 2.56
C PRO A 77 -20.77 4.44 2.87
N VAL A 78 -20.04 3.33 2.81
CA VAL A 78 -18.58 3.29 3.04
C VAL A 78 -17.88 2.81 1.79
N VAL A 79 -16.93 3.59 1.32
CA VAL A 79 -15.96 3.19 0.28
C VAL A 79 -14.63 2.93 0.95
N LEU A 80 -14.10 1.71 0.77
CA LEU A 80 -12.77 1.36 1.25
C LEU A 80 -11.72 1.80 0.23
N VAL A 81 -10.57 2.23 0.73
CA VAL A 81 -9.39 2.56 -0.06
C VAL A 81 -8.18 1.78 0.42
N LEU A 82 -7.21 1.50 -0.44
CA LEU A 82 -5.96 0.76 -0.19
C LEU A 82 -6.16 -0.73 0.02
N SER A 83 -6.99 -1.14 0.97
CA SER A 83 -7.21 -2.53 1.34
C SER A 83 -8.70 -2.85 1.51
N ASP A 84 -9.07 -4.07 1.18
CA ASP A 84 -10.43 -4.56 1.40
C ASP A 84 -10.57 -5.17 2.79
N LEU A 85 -11.75 -5.03 3.35
CA LEU A 85 -12.22 -5.77 4.52
C LEU A 85 -13.19 -6.83 4.04
N GLU A 86 -12.69 -8.03 3.81
CA GLU A 86 -13.51 -9.17 3.42
C GLU A 86 -14.69 -9.35 4.39
N GLN A 87 -15.86 -9.70 3.86
CA GLN A 87 -17.09 -9.92 4.64
C GLN A 87 -17.73 -8.64 5.25
N THR A 88 -17.27 -7.45 4.93
CA THR A 88 -17.94 -6.21 5.33
C THR A 88 -18.95 -5.76 4.28
N GLN A 89 -19.97 -5.01 4.72
CA GLN A 89 -20.97 -4.45 3.82
C GLN A 89 -20.55 -3.05 3.36
N ARG A 90 -19.42 -2.98 2.67
CA ARG A 90 -18.95 -1.76 2.03
C ARG A 90 -19.68 -1.52 0.71
N LEU A 91 -19.77 -0.25 0.30
CA LEU A 91 -20.28 0.13 -1.01
C LEU A 91 -19.31 -0.31 -2.12
N ALA A 92 -18.07 0.11 -2.02
CA ALA A 92 -17.01 -0.23 -2.96
C ALA A 92 -15.64 -0.32 -2.25
N CYS A 93 -14.67 -0.94 -2.92
CA CYS A 93 -13.26 -0.92 -2.56
C CYS A 93 -12.43 -0.47 -3.75
N ILE A 94 -11.61 0.57 -3.55
CA ILE A 94 -10.64 1.07 -4.51
C ILE A 94 -9.25 0.75 -3.99
N SER A 95 -8.51 -0.08 -4.72
CA SER A 95 -7.14 -0.45 -4.33
C SER A 95 -6.28 -0.74 -5.55
N VAL A 96 -4.96 -0.83 -5.34
CA VAL A 96 -4.07 -1.33 -6.39
C VAL A 96 -4.41 -2.80 -6.71
N ASP A 97 -4.18 -3.22 -7.95
CA ASP A 97 -4.17 -4.65 -8.26
C ASP A 97 -2.94 -5.32 -7.61
N ALA A 98 -3.16 -5.81 -6.39
CA ALA A 98 -2.12 -6.45 -5.58
C ALA A 98 -1.55 -7.72 -6.25
N ARG A 99 -2.39 -8.44 -7.01
CA ARG A 99 -1.95 -9.61 -7.76
C ARG A 99 -1.00 -9.22 -8.88
N LEU A 100 -1.35 -8.19 -9.64
CA LEU A 100 -0.50 -7.65 -10.71
C LEU A 100 0.78 -7.07 -10.11
N SER A 101 0.71 -6.35 -9.00
CA SER A 101 1.89 -5.82 -8.29
C SER A 101 2.89 -6.92 -7.93
N GLY A 102 2.43 -8.01 -7.29
CA GLY A 102 3.30 -9.12 -6.94
C GLY A 102 3.93 -9.81 -8.16
N LYS A 103 3.15 -10.05 -9.22
CA LYS A 103 3.67 -10.64 -10.46
C LYS A 103 4.70 -9.76 -11.16
N THR A 104 4.42 -8.46 -11.26
CA THR A 104 5.31 -7.48 -11.88
C THR A 104 6.63 -7.35 -11.09
N ALA A 105 6.57 -7.33 -9.75
CA ALA A 105 7.77 -7.37 -8.92
C ALA A 105 8.60 -8.62 -9.16
N ALA A 106 7.97 -9.80 -9.29
CA ALA A 106 8.67 -11.05 -9.58
C ALA A 106 9.33 -11.06 -10.97
N GLU A 107 8.65 -10.52 -11.97
CA GLU A 107 9.22 -10.38 -13.32
C GLU A 107 10.43 -9.44 -13.30
N LEU A 108 10.33 -8.29 -12.64
CA LEU A 108 11.46 -7.37 -12.48
C LEU A 108 12.63 -8.02 -11.73
N ALA A 109 12.34 -8.77 -10.65
CA ALA A 109 13.34 -9.54 -9.91
C ALA A 109 14.06 -10.55 -10.81
N SER A 110 13.33 -11.28 -11.65
CA SER A 110 13.89 -12.30 -12.54
C SER A 110 14.89 -11.76 -13.58
N LEU A 111 14.78 -10.46 -13.93
CA LEU A 111 15.70 -9.83 -14.88
C LEU A 111 17.12 -9.62 -14.30
N VAL A 112 17.25 -9.56 -12.98
CA VAL A 112 18.53 -9.23 -12.31
C VAL A 112 19.12 -10.41 -11.54
N MET A 113 18.33 -11.47 -11.29
CA MET A 113 18.75 -12.63 -10.52
C MET A 113 19.37 -13.73 -11.38
N LYS A 114 20.39 -14.38 -10.84
CA LYS A 114 21.01 -15.59 -11.42
C LYS A 114 20.37 -16.87 -10.86
N PRO A 115 20.54 -18.04 -11.52
CA PRO A 115 19.85 -19.28 -11.14
C PRO A 115 20.08 -19.77 -9.70
N HIS A 116 21.20 -19.38 -9.06
CA HIS A 116 21.53 -19.80 -7.68
C HIS A 116 21.16 -18.75 -6.62
N GLU A 117 20.71 -17.60 -7.04
CA GLU A 117 20.32 -16.49 -6.17
C GLU A 117 18.86 -16.63 -5.72
N ALA A 118 18.48 -15.94 -4.66
CA ALA A 118 17.15 -15.99 -4.11
C ALA A 118 16.61 -14.58 -3.76
N ALA A 119 15.30 -14.45 -3.78
CA ALA A 119 14.61 -13.25 -3.33
C ALA A 119 13.88 -13.48 -2.00
N ALA A 120 13.67 -12.41 -1.25
CA ALA A 120 12.78 -12.34 -0.09
C ALA A 120 11.62 -11.38 -0.37
N VAL A 121 10.50 -11.57 0.32
CA VAL A 121 9.39 -10.62 0.32
C VAL A 121 9.20 -10.09 1.74
N PHE A 122 9.14 -8.78 1.88
CA PHE A 122 8.82 -8.12 3.13
C PHE A 122 7.46 -7.45 3.02
N VAL A 123 6.55 -7.82 3.90
CA VAL A 123 5.19 -7.27 4.01
C VAL A 123 5.00 -6.62 5.38
N GLY A 124 4.02 -5.75 5.52
CA GLY A 124 3.64 -5.23 6.83
C GLY A 124 3.02 -6.34 7.68
N ASN A 125 1.82 -6.76 7.33
CA ASN A 125 1.10 -7.80 8.02
C ASN A 125 0.35 -8.69 7.00
N LYS A 126 0.44 -10.01 7.14
CA LYS A 126 -0.24 -10.98 6.25
C LYS A 126 -1.75 -11.04 6.44
N ASP A 127 -2.26 -10.51 7.53
CA ASP A 127 -3.71 -10.40 7.75
C ASP A 127 -4.32 -9.31 6.85
N VAL A 128 -3.51 -8.36 6.36
CA VAL A 128 -3.91 -7.39 5.35
C VAL A 128 -3.97 -8.07 3.99
N THR A 129 -5.14 -8.07 3.37
CA THR A 129 -5.41 -8.81 2.12
C THR A 129 -4.46 -8.42 0.98
N GLU A 130 -4.17 -7.13 0.80
CA GLU A 130 -3.26 -6.65 -0.23
C GLU A 130 -1.82 -7.10 0.00
N HIS A 131 -1.34 -7.06 1.24
CA HIS A 131 0.02 -7.53 1.59
C HIS A 131 0.16 -9.03 1.31
N ARG A 132 -0.82 -9.83 1.75
CA ARG A 132 -0.86 -11.27 1.50
C ARG A 132 -0.89 -11.56 0.00
N THR A 133 -1.79 -10.90 -0.74
CA THR A 133 -1.96 -11.12 -2.19
C THR A 133 -0.71 -10.75 -2.98
N LYS A 134 -0.04 -9.63 -2.64
CA LYS A 134 1.26 -9.24 -3.25
C LYS A 134 2.30 -10.32 -3.03
N ALA A 135 2.46 -10.80 -1.78
CA ALA A 135 3.45 -11.80 -1.44
C ALA A 135 3.19 -13.16 -2.13
N GLU A 136 1.95 -13.65 -2.09
CA GLU A 136 1.56 -14.91 -2.73
C GLU A 136 1.77 -14.85 -4.25
N SER A 137 1.36 -13.74 -4.87
CA SER A 137 1.51 -13.54 -6.32
C SER A 137 2.97 -13.40 -6.74
N PHE A 138 3.81 -12.74 -5.94
CA PHE A 138 5.24 -12.69 -6.15
C PHE A 138 5.85 -14.10 -6.07
N CYS A 139 5.62 -14.83 -4.98
CA CYS A 139 6.17 -16.16 -4.79
C CYS A 139 5.71 -17.15 -5.88
N GLY A 140 4.42 -17.13 -6.24
CA GLY A 140 3.89 -17.96 -7.31
C GLY A 140 4.53 -17.64 -8.67
N ARG A 141 4.69 -16.36 -9.00
CA ARG A 141 5.31 -15.96 -10.27
C ARG A 141 6.81 -16.27 -10.30
N MET A 142 7.53 -16.10 -9.19
CA MET A 142 8.93 -16.52 -9.06
C MET A 142 9.09 -18.03 -9.33
N GLN A 143 8.19 -18.85 -8.79
CA GLN A 143 8.18 -20.28 -9.05
C GLN A 143 7.97 -20.61 -10.54
N GLU A 144 7.01 -19.94 -11.21
CA GLU A 144 6.77 -20.07 -12.65
C GLU A 144 8.01 -19.72 -13.47
N LEU A 145 8.79 -18.70 -13.01
CA LEU A 145 10.02 -18.23 -13.65
C LEU A 145 11.26 -19.06 -13.26
N ASN A 146 11.10 -20.13 -12.47
CA ASN A 146 12.18 -20.96 -11.91
C ASN A 146 13.18 -20.16 -11.06
N CYS A 147 12.75 -19.07 -10.43
CA CYS A 147 13.50 -18.26 -9.49
C CYS A 147 13.20 -18.68 -8.04
N LYS A 148 14.19 -18.61 -7.16
CA LYS A 148 14.04 -19.01 -5.76
C LYS A 148 13.53 -17.86 -4.89
N THR A 149 12.64 -18.18 -3.97
CA THR A 149 12.28 -17.31 -2.83
C THR A 149 12.70 -17.99 -1.53
N ILE A 150 13.19 -17.21 -0.56
CA ILE A 150 13.56 -17.72 0.77
C ILE A 150 12.42 -17.60 1.78
N GLY A 151 11.44 -16.75 1.52
CA GLY A 151 10.25 -16.62 2.36
C GLY A 151 9.60 -15.24 2.31
N VAL A 152 8.53 -15.13 3.08
CA VAL A 152 7.78 -13.89 3.32
C VAL A 152 7.95 -13.52 4.79
N PHE A 153 8.42 -12.29 5.04
CA PHE A 153 8.74 -11.76 6.36
C PHE A 153 7.79 -10.60 6.70
N GLU A 154 7.29 -10.59 7.92
CA GLU A 154 6.35 -9.58 8.40
C GLU A 154 7.08 -8.53 9.22
N THR A 155 7.00 -7.28 8.78
CA THR A 155 7.64 -6.13 9.40
C THR A 155 6.74 -5.39 10.38
N GLN A 156 5.46 -5.75 10.46
CA GLN A 156 4.41 -5.07 11.22
C GLN A 156 4.33 -3.55 10.90
N ASP A 157 4.77 -3.18 9.69
CA ASP A 157 4.96 -1.81 9.24
C ASP A 157 5.87 -0.96 10.17
N GLU A 158 6.70 -1.63 10.99
CA GLU A 158 7.67 -1.02 11.88
C GLU A 158 9.06 -0.96 11.23
N SER A 159 9.60 0.25 11.11
CA SER A 159 10.92 0.48 10.47
C SER A 159 12.06 -0.23 11.19
N GLU A 160 12.03 -0.30 12.52
CA GLU A 160 13.07 -0.98 13.29
C GLU A 160 13.01 -2.50 13.09
N LEU A 161 11.80 -3.08 13.08
CA LEU A 161 11.64 -4.51 12.80
C LEU A 161 12.06 -4.85 11.37
N ALA A 162 11.73 -4.00 10.39
CA ALA A 162 12.16 -4.17 9.00
C ALA A 162 13.70 -4.16 8.89
N TYR A 163 14.37 -3.25 9.60
CA TYR A 163 15.82 -3.21 9.69
C TYR A 163 16.40 -4.51 10.27
N GLN A 164 15.91 -4.94 11.44
CA GLN A 164 16.41 -6.15 12.13
C GLN A 164 16.17 -7.42 11.32
N LEU A 165 15.00 -7.55 10.68
CA LEU A 165 14.69 -8.65 9.78
C LEU A 165 15.64 -8.68 8.58
N THR A 166 15.96 -7.50 8.02
CA THR A 166 16.94 -7.42 6.92
C THR A 166 18.29 -7.92 7.38
N VAL A 167 18.79 -7.44 8.53
CA VAL A 167 20.08 -7.88 9.08
C VAL A 167 20.13 -9.39 9.31
N SER A 168 19.07 -9.95 9.89
CA SER A 168 19.02 -11.40 10.14
C SER A 168 18.97 -12.20 8.84
N THR A 169 18.19 -11.72 7.86
CA THR A 169 18.05 -12.37 6.55
C THR A 169 19.36 -12.34 5.76
N LEU A 170 20.07 -11.21 5.76
CA LEU A 170 21.41 -11.10 5.13
C LEU A 170 22.42 -12.09 5.72
N LYS A 171 22.39 -12.32 7.03
CA LYS A 171 23.27 -13.27 7.71
C LYS A 171 22.91 -14.72 7.44
N GLN A 172 21.60 -15.03 7.41
CA GLN A 172 21.12 -16.39 7.30
C GLN A 172 21.15 -16.91 5.87
N TYR A 173 21.00 -16.03 4.87
CA TYR A 173 20.83 -16.41 3.46
C TYR A 173 21.88 -15.72 2.57
N PRO A 174 23.12 -16.28 2.47
CA PRO A 174 24.18 -15.70 1.63
C PRO A 174 23.84 -15.60 0.15
N GLN A 175 22.86 -16.38 -0.31
CA GLN A 175 22.35 -16.35 -1.69
C GLN A 175 21.31 -15.28 -1.94
N LEU A 176 20.92 -14.48 -0.94
CA LEU A 176 19.95 -13.41 -1.09
C LEU A 176 20.50 -12.35 -2.06
N ARG A 177 19.74 -12.09 -3.11
CA ARG A 177 20.09 -11.10 -4.15
C ARG A 177 19.11 -9.94 -4.18
N LEU A 178 17.85 -10.18 -3.80
CA LEU A 178 16.79 -9.20 -3.94
C LEU A 178 15.80 -9.27 -2.78
N ILE A 179 15.36 -8.11 -2.33
CA ILE A 179 14.24 -7.97 -1.39
C ILE A 179 13.13 -7.17 -2.09
N TYR A 180 11.97 -7.80 -2.26
CA TYR A 180 10.74 -7.07 -2.61
C TYR A 180 10.10 -6.57 -1.32
N VAL A 181 10.04 -5.26 -1.15
CA VAL A 181 9.38 -4.60 -0.03
C VAL A 181 7.98 -4.20 -0.48
N ALA A 182 7.00 -5.04 -0.15
CA ALA A 182 5.59 -4.87 -0.56
C ALA A 182 4.81 -3.92 0.36
N THR A 183 5.51 -3.08 1.12
CA THR A 183 5.02 -2.09 2.08
C THR A 183 5.92 -0.87 2.12
N GLY A 184 5.62 0.13 2.97
CA GLY A 184 6.35 1.40 3.08
C GLY A 184 7.75 1.35 3.73
N ASN A 185 8.30 0.19 4.08
CA ASN A 185 9.53 0.07 4.88
C ASN A 185 10.86 0.04 4.08
N SER A 186 10.84 0.43 2.81
CA SER A 186 11.99 0.33 1.90
C SER A 186 13.23 1.08 2.40
N VAL A 187 13.06 2.23 3.05
CA VAL A 187 14.19 3.03 3.60
C VAL A 187 14.93 2.24 4.69
N ALA A 188 14.22 1.61 5.61
CA ALA A 188 14.82 0.82 6.68
C ALA A 188 15.57 -0.40 6.15
N VAL A 189 15.02 -1.06 5.13
CA VAL A 189 15.65 -2.19 4.43
C VAL A 189 16.94 -1.75 3.74
N CYS A 190 16.90 -0.66 2.97
CA CYS A 190 18.07 -0.11 2.29
C CYS A 190 19.17 0.31 3.28
N ARG A 191 18.80 0.95 4.40
CA ARG A 191 19.74 1.31 5.47
C ARG A 191 20.44 0.06 6.02
N ALA A 192 19.71 -1.00 6.33
CA ALA A 192 20.30 -2.24 6.84
C ALA A 192 21.26 -2.89 5.84
N ILE A 193 20.94 -2.86 4.53
CA ILE A 193 21.82 -3.35 3.47
C ILE A 193 23.14 -2.56 3.46
N CYS A 194 23.09 -1.23 3.51
CA CYS A 194 24.26 -0.36 3.53
C CYS A 194 25.12 -0.54 4.79
N ASP A 195 24.50 -0.54 5.97
CA ASP A 195 25.19 -0.68 7.27
C ASP A 195 25.94 -2.01 7.38
N HIS A 196 25.55 -3.01 6.60
CA HIS A 196 26.20 -4.32 6.56
C HIS A 196 27.09 -4.54 5.31
N GLY A 197 27.34 -3.49 4.53
CA GLY A 197 28.25 -3.55 3.38
C GLY A 197 27.73 -4.43 2.24
N LYS A 198 26.40 -4.58 2.08
CA LYS A 198 25.77 -5.46 1.09
C LYS A 198 25.15 -4.73 -0.11
N GLN A 199 25.44 -3.43 -0.26
CA GLN A 199 24.86 -2.57 -1.31
C GLN A 199 25.23 -3.01 -2.75
N GLU A 200 26.33 -3.73 -2.94
CA GLU A 200 26.73 -4.29 -4.24
C GLU A 200 26.16 -5.71 -4.48
N GLU A 201 25.65 -6.34 -3.42
CA GLU A 201 25.19 -7.73 -3.47
C GLU A 201 23.68 -7.86 -3.48
N VAL A 202 22.94 -6.98 -2.76
CA VAL A 202 21.51 -7.09 -2.54
C VAL A 202 20.79 -5.85 -3.03
N GLN A 203 19.80 -6.05 -3.88
CA GLN A 203 18.95 -5.01 -4.46
C GLN A 203 17.56 -5.03 -3.87
N VAL A 204 16.84 -3.92 -4.05
CA VAL A 204 15.50 -3.71 -3.51
C VAL A 204 14.55 -3.32 -4.65
N ILE A 205 13.36 -3.94 -4.65
CA ILE A 205 12.18 -3.43 -5.34
C ILE A 205 11.28 -2.83 -4.26
N ALA A 206 10.99 -1.53 -4.37
CA ALA A 206 10.17 -0.80 -3.42
C ALA A 206 8.69 -0.82 -3.82
N THR A 207 7.82 -0.53 -2.86
CA THR A 207 6.43 -0.12 -3.10
C THR A 207 6.36 1.36 -2.76
N ASP A 208 5.88 2.15 -3.69
CA ASP A 208 5.82 3.61 -3.68
C ASP A 208 7.18 4.31 -3.47
N LEU A 209 7.22 5.60 -3.73
CA LEU A 209 8.39 6.45 -3.53
C LEU A 209 8.25 7.25 -2.25
N LEU A 210 8.84 6.75 -1.17
CA LEU A 210 8.85 7.44 0.11
C LEU A 210 10.09 8.33 0.26
N GLY A 211 9.97 9.42 1.01
CA GLY A 211 11.10 10.28 1.35
C GLY A 211 12.26 9.49 1.94
N GLY A 212 13.48 9.87 1.54
CA GLY A 212 14.72 9.19 1.98
C GLY A 212 15.21 8.06 1.05
N LEU A 213 14.47 7.70 -0.01
CA LEU A 213 14.91 6.69 -0.98
C LEU A 213 15.88 7.22 -2.03
N GLN A 214 15.96 8.54 -2.27
CA GLN A 214 16.73 9.15 -3.37
C GLN A 214 18.18 8.70 -3.43
N ASN A 215 18.87 8.63 -2.27
CA ASN A 215 20.25 8.21 -2.22
C ASN A 215 20.43 6.74 -2.56
N TYR A 216 19.53 5.87 -2.13
CA TYR A 216 19.58 4.44 -2.42
C TYR A 216 19.23 4.14 -3.88
N ILE A 217 18.38 4.96 -4.50
CA ILE A 217 18.09 4.91 -5.93
C ILE A 217 19.34 5.32 -6.74
N LYS A 218 19.98 6.44 -6.39
CA LYS A 218 21.22 6.92 -7.04
C LYS A 218 22.37 5.90 -6.94
N GLN A 219 22.44 5.16 -5.84
CA GLN A 219 23.41 4.10 -5.62
C GLN A 219 23.06 2.77 -6.32
N GLY A 220 21.88 2.65 -6.94
CA GLY A 220 21.43 1.43 -7.60
C GLY A 220 21.00 0.30 -6.66
N ILE A 221 20.82 0.59 -5.38
CA ILE A 221 20.27 -0.37 -4.39
C ILE A 221 18.78 -0.59 -4.68
N VAL A 222 18.02 0.48 -4.85
CA VAL A 222 16.64 0.41 -5.31
C VAL A 222 16.62 0.41 -6.83
N ILE A 223 16.27 -0.73 -7.43
CA ILE A 223 16.28 -0.93 -8.88
C ILE A 223 14.95 -0.59 -9.55
N GLY A 224 13.88 -0.50 -8.77
CA GLY A 224 12.55 -0.12 -9.23
C GLY A 224 11.60 0.06 -8.07
N ALA A 225 10.53 0.79 -8.33
CA ALA A 225 9.41 0.94 -7.41
C ALA A 225 8.10 0.63 -8.13
N LEU A 226 7.16 0.01 -7.42
CA LEU A 226 5.79 -0.18 -7.87
C LEU A 226 4.94 0.93 -7.27
N ASP A 227 4.55 1.88 -8.11
CA ASP A 227 3.64 2.96 -7.74
C ASP A 227 2.21 2.45 -7.68
N GLN A 228 1.56 2.64 -6.55
CA GLN A 228 0.18 2.22 -6.31
C GLN A 228 -0.85 3.27 -6.74
N HIS A 229 -0.41 4.42 -7.24
CA HIS A 229 -1.29 5.52 -7.67
C HIS A 229 -2.25 5.99 -6.56
N LEU A 230 -1.70 6.29 -5.37
CA LEU A 230 -2.50 6.68 -4.20
C LEU A 230 -3.38 7.91 -4.49
N GLU A 231 -2.90 8.87 -5.28
CA GLU A 231 -3.68 10.06 -5.66
C GLU A 231 -4.89 9.68 -6.51
N GLU A 232 -4.71 8.77 -7.46
CA GLU A 232 -5.81 8.25 -8.29
C GLU A 232 -6.81 7.45 -7.46
N GLN A 233 -6.33 6.61 -6.52
CA GLN A 233 -7.22 5.88 -5.61
C GLN A 233 -8.12 6.83 -4.83
N GLY A 234 -7.57 7.91 -4.26
CA GLY A 234 -8.34 8.93 -3.54
C GLY A 234 -9.37 9.62 -4.43
N ALA A 235 -8.97 10.02 -5.64
CA ALA A 235 -9.85 10.67 -6.60
C ALA A 235 -11.02 9.76 -7.04
N VAL A 236 -10.72 8.51 -7.39
CA VAL A 236 -11.72 7.51 -7.80
C VAL A 236 -12.67 7.20 -6.65
N ALA A 237 -12.18 7.12 -5.42
CA ALA A 237 -13.02 6.84 -4.25
C ALA A 237 -14.07 7.94 -4.01
N VAL A 238 -13.69 9.23 -4.08
CA VAL A 238 -14.64 10.34 -3.97
C VAL A 238 -15.62 10.32 -5.12
N THR A 239 -15.16 10.13 -6.34
CA THR A 239 -16.02 10.09 -7.53
C THR A 239 -17.07 8.98 -7.42
N THR A 240 -16.63 7.78 -7.02
CA THR A 240 -17.52 6.62 -6.82
C THR A 240 -18.59 6.89 -5.75
N LEU A 241 -18.19 7.46 -4.61
CA LEU A 241 -19.12 7.79 -3.54
C LEU A 241 -20.09 8.88 -3.96
N TYR A 242 -19.61 9.94 -4.61
CA TYR A 242 -20.43 11.04 -5.10
C TYR A 242 -21.48 10.56 -6.12
N GLN A 243 -21.09 9.76 -7.11
CA GLN A 243 -22.02 9.18 -8.09
C GLN A 243 -23.10 8.35 -7.40
N TYR A 244 -22.72 7.50 -6.45
CA TYR A 244 -23.70 6.72 -5.71
C TYR A 244 -24.69 7.60 -4.93
N LEU A 245 -24.20 8.63 -4.25
CA LEU A 245 -25.05 9.53 -3.46
C LEU A 245 -26.02 10.37 -4.31
N THR A 246 -25.62 10.71 -5.54
CA THR A 246 -26.43 11.57 -6.44
C THR A 246 -27.33 10.79 -7.40
N GLU A 247 -26.87 9.64 -7.88
CA GLU A 247 -27.54 8.87 -8.93
C GLU A 247 -28.13 7.54 -8.41
N GLY A 248 -27.70 7.09 -7.22
CA GLY A 248 -28.09 5.80 -6.65
C GLY A 248 -27.49 4.60 -7.38
N THR A 249 -26.52 4.82 -8.28
CA THR A 249 -25.90 3.79 -9.10
C THR A 249 -24.46 3.53 -8.69
N LEU A 250 -24.02 2.29 -8.86
CA LEU A 250 -22.65 1.85 -8.63
C LEU A 250 -22.21 1.00 -9.81
N GLU A 251 -21.18 1.43 -10.55
CA GLU A 251 -20.66 0.69 -11.70
C GLU A 251 -19.98 -0.61 -11.28
N SER A 252 -19.17 -0.57 -10.22
CA SER A 252 -18.49 -1.72 -9.66
C SER A 252 -18.26 -1.55 -8.17
N SER A 253 -18.44 -2.64 -7.41
CA SER A 253 -18.09 -2.67 -5.99
C SER A 253 -16.61 -2.98 -5.74
N GLU A 254 -15.84 -3.25 -6.78
CA GLU A 254 -14.41 -3.51 -6.72
C GLU A 254 -13.70 -2.83 -7.89
N ILE A 255 -12.83 -1.86 -7.59
CA ILE A 255 -12.08 -1.09 -8.59
C ILE A 255 -10.59 -1.30 -8.29
N LYS A 256 -9.92 -2.00 -9.21
CA LYS A 256 -8.49 -2.28 -9.13
C LYS A 256 -7.71 -1.38 -10.07
N ILE A 257 -6.78 -0.60 -9.52
CA ILE A 257 -5.87 0.28 -10.28
C ILE A 257 -4.60 -0.51 -10.58
N ALA A 258 -4.20 -0.55 -11.84
CA ALA A 258 -2.96 -1.23 -12.22
C ALA A 258 -1.74 -0.47 -11.65
N PRO A 259 -0.75 -1.16 -11.06
CA PRO A 259 0.47 -0.51 -10.61
C PRO A 259 1.32 -0.06 -11.81
N SER A 260 2.09 1.02 -11.64
CA SER A 260 3.15 1.41 -12.57
C SER A 260 4.51 0.97 -12.06
N VAL A 261 5.42 0.64 -13.00
CA VAL A 261 6.82 0.38 -12.68
C VAL A 261 7.62 1.65 -12.93
N LEU A 262 8.23 2.16 -11.88
CA LEU A 262 9.16 3.28 -11.95
C LEU A 262 10.59 2.74 -11.89
N LEU A 263 11.38 3.03 -12.92
CA LEU A 263 12.82 2.76 -12.95
C LEU A 263 13.61 4.01 -12.51
N GLN A 264 14.93 3.89 -12.36
CA GLN A 264 15.79 4.91 -11.75
C GLN A 264 15.51 6.34 -12.25
N SER A 265 15.45 6.57 -13.55
CA SER A 265 15.21 7.91 -14.10
C SER A 265 13.83 8.46 -13.70
N GLY A 266 12.78 7.65 -13.84
CA GLY A 266 11.42 8.06 -13.46
C GLY A 266 11.27 8.25 -11.96
N MET A 267 11.93 7.42 -11.14
CA MET A 267 11.93 7.59 -9.68
C MET A 267 12.59 8.92 -9.27
N LEU A 268 13.72 9.28 -9.87
CA LEU A 268 14.43 10.52 -9.53
C LEU A 268 13.66 11.77 -10.00
N GLU A 269 13.07 11.72 -11.19
CA GLU A 269 12.26 12.82 -11.71
C GLU A 269 11.03 13.13 -10.82
N GLN A 270 10.40 12.12 -10.23
CA GLN A 270 9.29 12.36 -9.30
C GLN A 270 9.72 13.08 -8.02
N PHE A 271 10.94 12.83 -7.51
CA PHE A 271 11.44 13.58 -6.35
C PHE A 271 11.73 15.05 -6.69
N ASP A 272 12.31 15.31 -7.88
CA ASP A 272 12.65 16.68 -8.32
C ASP A 272 11.41 17.53 -8.59
N THR A 273 10.26 16.93 -8.92
CA THR A 273 8.99 17.66 -9.16
C THR A 273 8.22 17.99 -7.90
N HIS A 274 8.60 17.43 -6.76
CA HIS A 274 7.93 17.63 -5.46
C HIS A 274 8.74 18.46 -4.46
N GLU A 275 9.95 18.96 -4.83
CA GLU A 275 10.71 20.00 -4.13
C GLU A 275 10.31 21.40 -4.64
#